data_2c1c7e94c633b7e76cc5f106c8292849
#
_entry.id   2c1c7e94c633b7e76cc5f106c8292849
#
_cell.length_a   1.000
_cell.length_b   1.000
_cell.length_c   1.000
_cell.angle_alpha   90.00
_cell.angle_beta   90.00
_cell.angle_gamma   90.00
#
_symmetry.space_group_name_H-M   'P 1'
#
loop_
_entity.id
_entity.type
_entity.pdbx_description
1 polymer ?
#
loop_
_entity_poly.entity_id
_entity_poly.type
_entity_poly.pdbx_seq_one_letter_code
_entity_poly.pdbx_strand_id
1 'polypeptide(L)'
;MPSGWKNCCWRVRKLLALLALATLFAGCVTDRTLVLDAKHPSIEVKTTGFYVNGQPASARYILESLQDLEVPVTRVIHIRVDNDVTDLKPARMLMAYLAQNGYTRPVLVTERHAESAVKERSNPWR
;
A
#
# COMPACT_ATOMS: atom_id res chain seq x y z
N MET A 1 -64.42 -2.87 -9.85
CA MET A 1 -63.47 -1.87 -9.29
C MET A 1 -62.16 -2.54 -9.01
N PRO A 2 -61.08 -2.12 -9.63
CA PRO A 2 -59.85 -2.87 -9.52
C PRO A 2 -59.17 -2.53 -8.19
N SER A 3 -59.28 -3.40 -7.21
CA SER A 3 -58.53 -3.36 -5.95
C SER A 3 -57.02 -3.72 -6.15
N GLY A 4 -56.65 -4.12 -7.37
CA GLY A 4 -55.25 -4.50 -7.69
C GLY A 4 -54.27 -3.32 -7.84
N TRP A 5 -54.79 -2.12 -8.09
CA TRP A 5 -53.91 -0.93 -8.34
C TRP A 5 -53.24 -0.43 -7.05
N LYS A 6 -53.86 -0.59 -5.91
CA LYS A 6 -53.27 -0.19 -4.63
C LYS A 6 -52.09 -1.05 -4.22
N ASN A 7 -52.13 -2.32 -4.59
CA ASN A 7 -51.03 -3.25 -4.26
C ASN A 7 -49.83 -3.13 -5.18
N CYS A 8 -50.03 -2.66 -6.42
CA CYS A 8 -48.97 -2.43 -7.38
C CYS A 8 -48.07 -1.25 -6.97
N CYS A 9 -48.66 -0.14 -6.50
CA CYS A 9 -47.93 1.03 -6.03
C CYS A 9 -47.12 0.75 -4.73
N TRP A 10 -47.61 -0.13 -3.87
CA TRP A 10 -46.88 -0.49 -2.66
C TRP A 10 -45.64 -1.32 -2.96
N ARG A 11 -45.73 -2.28 -3.87
CA ARG A 11 -44.57 -3.10 -4.27
C ARG A 11 -43.51 -2.26 -4.98
N VAL A 12 -43.93 -1.34 -5.82
CA VAL A 12 -43.01 -0.42 -6.52
C VAL A 12 -42.32 0.53 -5.54
N ARG A 13 -43.04 1.04 -4.53
CA ARG A 13 -42.45 1.89 -3.48
C ARG A 13 -41.42 1.13 -2.61
N LYS A 14 -41.70 -0.12 -2.29
CA LYS A 14 -40.73 -0.98 -1.55
C LYS A 14 -39.51 -1.32 -2.38
N LEU A 15 -39.65 -1.57 -3.66
CA LEU A 15 -38.53 -1.80 -4.59
C LEU A 15 -37.68 -0.56 -4.78
N LEU A 16 -38.28 0.63 -4.90
CA LEU A 16 -37.56 1.92 -4.98
C LEU A 16 -36.85 2.24 -3.67
N ALA A 17 -37.41 1.94 -2.50
CA ALA A 17 -36.77 2.11 -1.21
C ALA A 17 -35.57 1.14 -1.03
N LEU A 18 -35.66 -0.09 -1.49
CA LEU A 18 -34.56 -1.06 -1.47
C LEU A 18 -33.44 -0.67 -2.45
N LEU A 19 -33.75 -0.15 -3.62
CA LEU A 19 -32.78 0.38 -4.58
C LEU A 19 -32.06 1.64 -4.03
N ALA A 20 -32.77 2.52 -3.34
CA ALA A 20 -32.18 3.70 -2.69
C ALA A 20 -31.24 3.30 -1.53
N LEU A 21 -31.56 2.26 -0.76
CA LEU A 21 -30.70 1.72 0.28
C LEU A 21 -29.43 1.07 -0.29
N ALA A 22 -29.52 0.36 -1.40
CA ALA A 22 -28.37 -0.26 -2.05
C ALA A 22 -27.37 0.76 -2.59
N THR A 23 -27.84 1.92 -3.05
CA THR A 23 -26.96 3.00 -3.53
C THR A 23 -26.24 3.74 -2.40
N LEU A 24 -26.78 3.74 -1.18
CA LEU A 24 -26.10 4.36 -0.01
C LEU A 24 -24.91 3.53 0.48
N PHE A 25 -24.87 2.22 0.26
CA PHE A 25 -23.74 1.37 0.61
C PHE A 25 -22.61 1.37 -0.43
N ALA A 26 -22.87 1.75 -1.67
CA ALA A 26 -21.86 1.83 -2.73
C ALA A 26 -20.93 3.04 -2.58
N GLY A 27 -21.27 4.04 -1.76
CA GLY A 27 -20.48 5.24 -1.55
C GLY A 27 -19.37 5.14 -0.50
N CYS A 28 -19.20 4.01 0.19
CA CYS A 28 -18.21 3.83 1.26
C CYS A 28 -17.00 2.98 0.86
N VAL A 29 -16.82 2.66 -0.40
CA VAL A 29 -15.52 2.18 -0.89
C VAL A 29 -14.67 3.44 -1.11
N THR A 30 -14.10 3.96 -0.03
CA THR A 30 -12.91 4.78 -0.14
C THR A 30 -11.86 3.89 -0.75
N ASP A 31 -11.69 3.99 -2.05
CA ASP A 31 -10.48 3.58 -2.73
C ASP A 31 -9.32 4.31 -2.05
N ARG A 32 -8.80 3.69 -1.02
CA ARG A 32 -7.45 4.01 -0.54
C ARG A 32 -6.51 3.46 -1.60
N THR A 33 -6.47 4.12 -2.73
CA THR A 33 -5.42 3.90 -3.71
C THR A 33 -4.12 4.26 -3.00
N LEU A 34 -3.44 3.25 -2.49
CA LEU A 34 -2.04 3.34 -2.16
C LEU A 34 -1.34 3.74 -3.45
N VAL A 35 -1.04 5.03 -3.56
CA VAL A 35 -0.34 5.57 -4.73
C VAL A 35 1.13 5.18 -4.59
N LEU A 36 1.42 3.93 -4.95
CA LEU A 36 2.78 3.51 -5.16
C LEU A 36 3.26 4.13 -6.49
N ASP A 37 4.39 4.83 -6.48
CA ASP A 37 4.95 5.35 -7.72
C ASP A 37 5.51 4.17 -8.55
N ALA A 38 4.91 3.92 -9.72
CA ALA A 38 5.34 2.84 -10.61
C ALA A 38 6.77 3.06 -11.16
N LYS A 39 7.24 4.31 -11.26
CA LYS A 39 8.59 4.64 -11.74
C LYS A 39 9.65 4.42 -10.66
N HIS A 40 9.33 4.79 -9.43
CA HIS A 40 10.24 4.72 -8.28
C HIS A 40 9.51 4.12 -7.07
N PRO A 41 9.19 2.81 -7.09
CA PRO A 41 8.47 2.20 -5.98
C PRO A 41 9.33 2.25 -4.72
N SER A 42 8.81 2.90 -3.70
CA SER A 42 9.45 3.04 -2.40
C SER A 42 8.52 2.55 -1.29
N ILE A 43 9.04 1.68 -0.45
CA ILE A 43 8.36 1.08 0.68
C ILE A 43 9.12 1.46 1.94
N GLU A 44 8.43 1.95 2.95
CA GLU A 44 9.01 2.27 4.24
C GLU A 44 8.78 1.14 5.23
N VAL A 45 9.83 0.75 5.95
CA VAL A 45 9.76 -0.23 7.04
C VAL A 45 9.95 0.51 8.35
N LYS A 46 8.92 0.47 9.20
CA LYS A 46 8.92 1.02 10.55
C LYS A 46 8.79 -0.10 11.58
N THR A 47 8.96 0.24 12.85
CA THR A 47 8.79 -0.72 13.95
C THR A 47 7.39 -1.34 14.00
N THR A 48 6.38 -0.61 13.51
CA THR A 48 4.97 -1.03 13.50
C THR A 48 4.56 -1.81 12.25
N GLY A 49 5.40 -1.87 11.21
CA GLY A 49 5.09 -2.57 9.97
C GLY A 49 5.59 -1.89 8.71
N PHE A 50 4.98 -2.23 7.58
CA PHE A 50 5.29 -1.66 6.29
C PHE A 50 4.37 -0.49 5.97
N TYR A 51 4.90 0.51 5.32
CA TYR A 51 4.19 1.72 4.91
C TYR A 51 4.50 2.07 3.47
N VAL A 52 3.49 2.55 2.77
CA VAL A 52 3.61 3.11 1.43
C VAL A 52 3.00 4.51 1.47
N ASN A 53 3.80 5.53 1.15
CA ASN A 53 3.37 6.94 1.23
C ASN A 53 2.72 7.32 2.58
N GLY A 54 3.29 6.84 3.68
CA GLY A 54 2.80 7.09 5.03
C GLY A 54 1.56 6.30 5.44
N GLN A 55 1.04 5.42 4.59
CA GLN A 55 -0.10 4.56 4.91
C GLN A 55 0.35 3.12 5.20
N PRO A 56 -0.20 2.47 6.23
CA PRO A 56 0.13 1.09 6.57
C PRO A 56 -0.31 0.14 5.45
N ALA A 57 0.57 -0.79 5.10
CA ALA A 57 0.34 -1.79 4.06
C ALA A 57 0.86 -3.16 4.50
N SER A 58 0.19 -4.23 4.09
CA SER A 58 0.70 -5.59 4.25
C SER A 58 1.63 -5.95 3.08
N ALA A 59 2.50 -6.94 3.30
CA ALA A 59 3.38 -7.45 2.24
C ALA A 59 2.60 -7.93 1.01
N ARG A 60 1.48 -8.59 1.23
CA ARG A 60 0.58 -9.04 0.16
C ARG A 60 0.01 -7.86 -0.62
N TYR A 61 -0.44 -6.82 0.07
CA TYR A 61 -1.00 -5.64 -0.58
C TYR A 61 0.05 -4.88 -1.41
N ILE A 62 1.29 -4.83 -0.92
CA ILE A 62 2.43 -4.25 -1.65
C ILE A 62 2.65 -5.03 -2.95
N LEU A 63 2.64 -6.35 -2.90
CA LEU A 63 2.79 -7.20 -4.08
C LEU A 63 1.64 -6.99 -5.09
N GLU A 64 0.40 -7.02 -4.63
CA GLU A 64 -0.78 -6.78 -5.46
C GLU A 64 -0.70 -5.39 -6.12
N SER A 65 -0.30 -4.37 -5.38
CA SER A 65 -0.14 -3.00 -5.91
C SER A 65 0.95 -2.92 -6.98
N LEU A 66 2.07 -3.62 -6.81
CA LEU A 66 3.13 -3.69 -7.82
C LEU A 66 2.65 -4.38 -9.10
N GLN A 67 1.84 -5.41 -8.96
CA GLN A 67 1.26 -6.14 -10.09
C GLN A 67 0.18 -5.31 -10.81
N ASP A 68 -0.70 -4.66 -10.07
CA ASP A 68 -1.76 -3.81 -10.62
C ASP A 68 -1.21 -2.59 -11.38
N LEU A 69 -0.09 -2.06 -10.92
CA LEU A 69 0.63 -0.96 -11.58
C LEU A 69 1.54 -1.44 -12.71
N GLU A 70 1.55 -2.73 -13.02
CA GLU A 70 2.38 -3.34 -14.06
C GLU A 70 3.87 -2.98 -13.91
N VAL A 71 4.35 -2.90 -12.67
CA VAL A 71 5.77 -2.62 -12.40
C VAL A 71 6.62 -3.78 -12.91
N PRO A 72 7.61 -3.52 -13.80
CA PRO A 72 8.47 -4.57 -14.31
C PRO A 72 9.22 -5.29 -13.19
N VAL A 73 9.34 -6.61 -13.27
CA VAL A 73 10.06 -7.42 -12.27
C VAL A 73 11.55 -7.08 -12.13
N THR A 74 12.11 -6.42 -13.13
CA THR A 74 13.50 -5.91 -13.15
C THR A 74 13.64 -4.51 -12.56
N ARG A 75 12.52 -3.85 -12.19
CA ARG A 75 12.55 -2.53 -11.59
C ARG A 75 13.17 -2.58 -10.19
N VAL A 76 13.99 -1.60 -9.88
CA VAL A 76 14.54 -1.43 -8.53
C VAL A 76 13.41 -0.99 -7.59
N ILE A 77 13.23 -1.75 -6.50
CA ILE A 77 12.27 -1.44 -5.46
C ILE A 77 13.07 -0.99 -4.24
N HIS A 78 12.88 0.25 -3.83
CA HIS A 78 13.56 0.82 -2.67
C HIS A 78 12.81 0.45 -1.39
N ILE A 79 13.47 -0.28 -0.50
CA ILE A 79 12.96 -0.60 0.84
C ILE A 79 13.73 0.28 1.82
N ARG A 80 13.11 1.36 2.27
CA ARG A 80 13.68 2.31 3.21
C ARG A 80 13.39 1.84 4.63
N VAL A 81 14.41 1.71 5.44
CA VAL A 81 14.29 1.36 6.85
C VAL A 81 14.45 2.61 7.69
N ASP A 82 13.45 2.87 8.53
CA ASP A 82 13.48 3.99 9.46
C ASP A 82 14.59 3.81 10.51
N ASN A 83 15.16 4.92 10.98
CA ASN A 83 16.26 4.94 11.97
C ASN A 83 15.91 4.26 13.29
N ASP A 84 14.62 4.24 13.64
CA ASP A 84 14.13 3.62 14.87
C ASP A 84 14.08 2.08 14.79
N VAL A 85 14.23 1.52 13.59
CA VAL A 85 14.18 0.07 13.37
C VAL A 85 15.56 -0.53 13.65
N THR A 86 15.65 -1.28 14.72
CA THR A 86 16.87 -2.02 15.09
C THR A 86 16.93 -3.41 14.47
N ASP A 87 15.77 -4.03 14.24
CA ASP A 87 15.66 -5.37 13.65
C ASP A 87 15.33 -5.27 12.14
N LEU A 88 16.27 -5.71 11.33
CA LEU A 88 16.13 -5.76 9.87
C LEU A 88 15.39 -7.01 9.38
N LYS A 89 14.97 -7.90 10.27
CA LYS A 89 14.27 -9.13 9.89
C LYS A 89 13.01 -8.88 9.08
N PRO A 90 12.10 -7.95 9.45
CA PRO A 90 10.93 -7.65 8.64
C PRO A 90 11.27 -7.16 7.23
N ALA A 91 12.27 -6.31 7.08
CA ALA A 91 12.73 -5.82 5.78
C ALA A 91 13.27 -6.96 4.91
N ARG A 92 14.07 -7.85 5.47
CA ARG A 92 14.60 -9.03 4.78
C ARG A 92 13.50 -10.01 4.37
N MET A 93 12.49 -10.21 5.23
CA MET A 93 11.33 -11.03 4.90
C MET A 93 10.53 -10.46 3.73
N LEU A 94 10.32 -9.14 3.69
CA LEU A 94 9.68 -8.48 2.57
C LEU A 94 10.49 -8.64 1.27
N MET A 95 11.81 -8.45 1.34
CA MET A 95 12.70 -8.66 0.20
C MET A 95 12.60 -10.09 -0.34
N ALA A 96 12.64 -11.09 0.55
CA ALA A 96 12.50 -12.49 0.18
C ALA A 96 11.13 -12.79 -0.44
N TYR A 97 10.08 -12.22 0.11
CA TYR A 97 8.72 -12.37 -0.40
C TYR A 97 8.57 -11.79 -1.81
N LEU A 98 9.12 -10.61 -2.05
CA LEU A 98 9.14 -9.99 -3.39
C LEU A 98 9.99 -10.81 -4.37
N ALA A 99 11.14 -11.30 -3.94
CA ALA A 99 12.00 -12.16 -4.76
C ALA A 99 11.32 -13.46 -5.16
N GLN A 100 10.58 -14.09 -4.25
CA GLN A 100 9.80 -15.31 -4.55
C GLN A 100 8.70 -15.07 -5.60
N ASN A 101 8.21 -13.84 -5.70
CA ASN A 101 7.21 -13.45 -6.67
C ASN A 101 7.79 -12.82 -7.96
N GLY A 102 9.08 -12.98 -8.19
CA GLY A 102 9.76 -12.63 -9.43
C GLY A 102 10.44 -11.28 -9.46
N TYR A 103 10.30 -10.43 -8.43
CA TYR A 103 10.99 -9.14 -8.36
C TYR A 103 12.45 -9.35 -7.97
N THR A 104 13.34 -9.10 -8.93
CA THR A 104 14.77 -9.47 -8.81
C THR A 104 15.65 -8.40 -8.16
N ARG A 105 15.15 -7.17 -8.00
CA ARG A 105 15.96 -6.03 -7.57
C ARG A 105 15.37 -5.22 -6.40
N PRO A 106 14.94 -5.85 -5.29
CA PRO A 106 14.67 -5.11 -4.07
C PRO A 106 16.00 -4.64 -3.45
N VAL A 107 16.09 -3.36 -3.12
CA VAL A 107 17.28 -2.72 -2.54
C VAL A 107 16.92 -2.15 -1.18
N LEU A 108 17.71 -2.53 -0.17
CA LEU A 108 17.58 -2.00 1.17
C LEU A 108 18.30 -0.66 1.28
N VAL A 109 17.59 0.38 1.67
CA VAL A 109 18.13 1.72 1.90
C VAL A 109 18.06 2.04 3.39
N THR A 110 19.21 2.19 4.02
CA THR A 110 19.32 2.60 5.43
C THR A 110 19.96 3.98 5.51
N GLU A 111 19.35 4.90 6.22
CA GLU A 111 19.87 6.26 6.36
C GLU A 111 21.13 6.35 7.26
N ARG A 112 21.43 5.27 8.01
CA ARG A 112 22.55 5.22 8.94
C ARG A 112 23.94 5.46 8.34
N HIS A 113 24.09 5.26 7.02
CA HIS A 113 25.40 5.45 6.37
C HIS A 113 25.73 6.90 6.03
N ALA A 114 24.76 7.80 5.98
CA ALA A 114 25.01 9.21 5.66
C ALA A 114 25.65 9.99 6.82
N GLU A 115 25.25 9.72 8.05
CA GLU A 115 25.79 10.42 9.23
C GLU A 115 27.20 9.98 9.60
N SER A 116 27.56 8.71 9.44
CA SER A 116 28.91 8.24 9.72
C SER A 116 29.95 8.74 8.70
N ALA A 117 29.55 8.89 7.44
CA ALA A 117 30.45 9.42 6.40
C ALA A 117 30.73 10.93 6.56
N VAL A 118 29.77 11.69 7.11
CA VAL A 118 29.96 13.13 7.38
C VAL A 118 30.84 13.35 8.62
N LYS A 119 30.73 12.47 9.62
CA LYS A 119 31.52 12.58 10.85
C LYS A 119 33.00 12.26 10.66
N GLU A 120 33.36 11.36 9.75
CA GLU A 120 34.75 11.05 9.40
C GLU A 120 35.44 12.15 8.59
N ARG A 121 34.69 12.94 7.81
CA ARG A 121 35.25 14.04 7.01
C ARG A 121 35.49 15.33 7.79
N SER A 122 34.95 15.48 9.00
CA SER A 122 35.01 16.73 9.72
C SER A 122 36.30 16.91 10.57
N ASN A 123 37.23 15.95 10.57
CA ASN A 123 38.48 16.11 11.33
C ASN A 123 39.69 15.45 10.66
N PRO A 124 40.18 15.96 9.52
CA PRO A 124 41.39 15.41 8.88
C PRO A 124 42.70 15.91 9.48
N TRP A 125 42.68 16.92 10.36
CA TRP A 125 43.92 17.56 10.88
C TRP A 125 43.79 18.09 12.29
N ARG A 126 43.85 17.23 13.26
CA ARG A 126 44.23 17.56 14.62
C ARG A 126 45.13 16.51 15.23
#